data_f13afcf20cd1f165d3b273f8fcd4a58d
#
_entry.id   f13afcf20cd1f165d3b273f8fcd4a58d
#
_cell.length_a   1.000
_cell.length_b   1.000
_cell.length_c   1.000
_cell.angle_alpha   90.00
_cell.angle_beta   90.00
_cell.angle_gamma   90.00
#
_symmetry.space_group_name_H-M   'P 1'
#
loop_
_entity.id
_entity.type
_entity.pdbx_description
1 polymer ?
#
loop_
_entity_poly.entity_id
_entity_poly.type
_entity_poly.pdbx_seq_one_letter_code
_entity_poly.pdbx_strand_id
1 'polypeptide(L)'
;GMQLAAALRHVPEPPRVVFVTAHPEHAVAAFEIEALDYLTKPVRLERLRTALQKMERLAQNQSAPEADLTPDWLLITERGATLRVPLAEVLYLKAELKYVTVRTATASHLLDGSLHQLEERHGARFLRVHRNALVARNAIRALVRHHDPEEGEGWAVRLAGVDEPLSVSRRQLPAVRAALGVER
;
A
#
# COMPACT_ATOMS: atom_id res chain seq x y z
N GLY A 1 -33.37 13.01 -1.29
CA GLY A 1 -32.01 12.45 -1.55
C GLY A 1 -31.73 11.19 -0.73
N MET A 2 -31.91 11.22 0.59
CA MET A 2 -31.62 10.10 1.49
C MET A 2 -32.46 8.85 1.20
N GLN A 3 -33.78 8.99 1.02
CA GLN A 3 -34.65 7.87 0.67
C GLN A 3 -34.30 7.22 -0.66
N LEU A 4 -33.93 8.01 -1.66
CA LEU A 4 -33.47 7.49 -2.95
C LEU A 4 -32.15 6.71 -2.80
N ALA A 5 -31.20 7.23 -2.05
CA ALA A 5 -29.94 6.55 -1.79
C ALA A 5 -30.15 5.21 -1.03
N ALA A 6 -31.05 5.21 -0.05
CA ALA A 6 -31.43 3.98 0.65
C ALA A 6 -32.06 2.94 -0.28
N ALA A 7 -32.92 3.36 -1.21
CA ALA A 7 -33.54 2.48 -2.21
C ALA A 7 -32.52 1.92 -3.20
N LEU A 8 -31.53 2.73 -3.62
CA LEU A 8 -30.45 2.33 -4.54
C LEU A 8 -29.51 1.25 -3.97
N ARG A 9 -29.46 1.05 -2.66
CA ARG A 9 -28.68 -0.05 -2.04
C ARG A 9 -29.21 -1.45 -2.36
N HIS A 10 -30.48 -1.55 -2.72
CA HIS A 10 -31.15 -2.84 -2.94
C HIS A 10 -31.17 -3.29 -4.41
N VAL A 11 -30.58 -2.50 -5.32
CA VAL A 11 -30.43 -2.94 -6.72
C VAL A 11 -29.27 -3.94 -6.86
N PRO A 12 -29.27 -4.83 -7.86
CA PRO A 12 -28.23 -5.85 -8.05
C PRO A 12 -26.81 -5.30 -8.12
N GLU A 13 -26.65 -4.08 -8.70
CA GLU A 13 -25.39 -3.35 -8.74
C GLU A 13 -25.60 -1.94 -8.15
N PRO A 14 -25.47 -1.79 -6.83
CA PRO A 14 -25.75 -0.52 -6.18
C PRO A 14 -24.76 0.55 -6.59
N PRO A 15 -25.23 1.72 -7.07
CA PRO A 15 -24.34 2.82 -7.44
C PRO A 15 -23.67 3.41 -6.21
N ARG A 16 -22.46 3.91 -6.38
CA ARG A 16 -21.79 4.69 -5.33
C ARG A 16 -22.42 6.07 -5.21
N VAL A 17 -22.80 6.45 -3.99
CA VAL A 17 -23.50 7.70 -3.72
C VAL A 17 -22.59 8.68 -2.99
N VAL A 18 -22.50 9.89 -3.52
CA VAL A 18 -21.88 11.04 -2.84
C VAL A 18 -22.94 12.11 -2.66
N PHE A 19 -23.15 12.54 -1.44
CA PHE A 19 -24.09 13.61 -1.14
C PHE A 19 -23.44 14.97 -1.31
N VAL A 20 -24.16 15.90 -1.94
CA VAL A 20 -23.78 17.31 -2.03
C VAL A 20 -24.95 18.16 -1.52
N THR A 21 -24.77 18.83 -0.38
CA THR A 21 -25.85 19.52 0.31
C THR A 21 -25.38 20.79 1.04
N ALA A 22 -26.32 21.69 1.31
CA ALA A 22 -26.08 22.85 2.18
C ALA A 22 -26.29 22.51 3.69
N HIS A 23 -26.78 21.32 4.00
CA HIS A 23 -27.21 20.91 5.33
C HIS A 23 -26.20 19.95 5.98
N PRO A 24 -25.26 20.44 6.80
CA PRO A 24 -24.23 19.60 7.44
C PRO A 24 -24.79 18.62 8.47
N GLU A 25 -25.98 18.90 9.03
CA GLU A 25 -26.64 18.08 10.03
C GLU A 25 -27.04 16.69 9.55
N HIS A 26 -27.15 16.48 8.24
CA HIS A 26 -27.47 15.18 7.66
C HIS A 26 -26.26 14.26 7.42
N ALA A 27 -25.07 14.69 7.80
CA ALA A 27 -23.85 13.89 7.58
C ALA A 27 -23.92 12.53 8.31
N VAL A 28 -24.44 12.49 9.54
CA VAL A 28 -24.59 11.26 10.32
C VAL A 28 -25.51 10.26 9.61
N ALA A 29 -26.66 10.72 9.13
CA ALA A 29 -27.60 9.89 8.39
C ALA A 29 -27.05 9.41 7.04
N ALA A 30 -26.13 10.15 6.42
CA ALA A 30 -25.43 9.72 5.21
C ALA A 30 -24.49 8.54 5.49
N PHE A 31 -23.86 8.48 6.67
CA PHE A 31 -23.07 7.33 7.10
C PHE A 31 -23.90 6.06 7.31
N GLU A 32 -25.09 6.18 7.89
CA GLU A 32 -25.99 5.04 8.12
C GLU A 32 -26.44 4.35 6.82
N ILE A 33 -26.51 5.09 5.72
CA ILE A 33 -26.82 4.56 4.39
C ILE A 33 -25.57 4.26 3.54
N GLU A 34 -24.40 4.17 4.18
CA GLU A 34 -23.12 3.81 3.54
C GLU A 34 -22.79 4.66 2.31
N ALA A 35 -23.09 5.96 2.36
CA ALA A 35 -22.67 6.88 1.34
C ALA A 35 -21.14 6.94 1.25
N LEU A 36 -20.61 7.01 0.04
CA LEU A 36 -19.17 7.03 -0.20
C LEU A 36 -18.50 8.28 0.37
N ASP A 37 -19.16 9.43 0.22
CA ASP A 37 -18.69 10.71 0.78
C ASP A 37 -19.85 11.68 0.93
N TYR A 38 -19.57 12.77 1.66
CA TYR A 38 -20.53 13.83 1.95
C TYR A 38 -19.83 15.20 1.77
N LEU A 39 -20.34 16.01 0.85
CA LEU A 39 -19.79 17.30 0.51
C LEU A 39 -20.76 18.41 0.89
N THR A 40 -20.31 19.39 1.67
CA THR A 40 -21.11 20.58 2.01
C THR A 40 -20.92 21.67 0.98
N LYS A 41 -22.00 22.35 0.61
CA LYS A 41 -21.97 23.56 -0.22
C LYS A 41 -21.46 24.77 0.61
N PRO A 42 -20.57 25.61 0.05
CA PRO A 42 -19.99 25.58 -1.29
C PRO A 42 -18.95 24.47 -1.44
N VAL A 43 -19.02 23.67 -2.51
CA VAL A 43 -18.12 22.55 -2.73
C VAL A 43 -16.76 23.08 -3.15
N ARG A 44 -15.73 22.77 -2.35
CA ARG A 44 -14.34 23.10 -2.68
C ARG A 44 -13.79 22.06 -3.66
N LEU A 45 -13.06 22.51 -4.67
CA LEU A 45 -12.52 21.65 -5.72
C LEU A 45 -11.66 20.50 -5.17
N GLU A 46 -10.88 20.75 -4.13
CA GLU A 46 -10.05 19.73 -3.50
C GLU A 46 -10.88 18.61 -2.84
N ARG A 47 -11.99 18.97 -2.18
CA ARG A 47 -12.90 18.01 -1.57
C ARG A 47 -13.61 17.15 -2.63
N LEU A 48 -14.02 17.78 -3.74
CA LEU A 48 -14.61 17.06 -4.87
C LEU A 48 -13.60 16.09 -5.49
N ARG A 49 -12.37 16.52 -5.71
CA ARG A 49 -11.28 15.64 -6.21
C ARG A 49 -11.05 14.45 -5.31
N THR A 50 -11.02 14.65 -4.00
CA THR A 50 -10.86 13.57 -3.01
C THR A 50 -12.00 12.56 -3.09
N ALA A 51 -13.26 13.03 -3.19
CA ALA A 51 -14.42 12.15 -3.33
C ALA A 51 -14.39 11.35 -4.64
N LEU A 52 -14.02 11.99 -5.76
CA LEU A 52 -13.87 11.32 -7.05
C LEU A 52 -12.76 10.28 -7.05
N GLN A 53 -11.59 10.58 -6.49
CA GLN A 53 -10.49 9.62 -6.33
C GLN A 53 -10.91 8.42 -5.48
N LYS A 54 -11.72 8.63 -4.43
CA LYS A 54 -12.26 7.56 -3.63
C LYS A 54 -13.24 6.69 -4.42
N MET A 55 -14.07 7.30 -5.28
CA MET A 55 -14.95 6.59 -6.21
C MET A 55 -14.17 5.73 -7.21
N GLU A 56 -13.15 6.32 -7.84
CA GLU A 56 -12.30 5.63 -8.81
C GLU A 56 -11.60 4.41 -8.20
N ARG A 57 -11.05 4.55 -6.98
CA ARG A 57 -10.43 3.44 -6.25
C ARG A 57 -11.40 2.30 -6.00
N LEU A 58 -12.64 2.61 -5.62
CA LEU A 58 -13.65 1.60 -5.33
C LEU A 58 -14.27 1.01 -6.60
N ALA A 59 -14.37 1.77 -7.70
CA ALA A 59 -14.80 1.26 -9.00
C ALA A 59 -13.77 0.28 -9.57
N GLN A 60 -12.49 0.58 -9.43
CA GLN A 60 -11.39 -0.32 -9.82
C GLN A 60 -11.41 -1.64 -9.02
N ASN A 61 -11.84 -1.61 -7.76
CA ASN A 61 -11.95 -2.80 -6.92
C ASN A 61 -13.17 -3.69 -7.23
N GLN A 62 -14.15 -3.25 -8.00
CA GLN A 62 -15.35 -4.03 -8.32
C GLN A 62 -15.32 -4.68 -9.72
N SER A 63 -14.35 -4.38 -10.57
CA SER A 63 -14.33 -4.82 -11.98
C SER A 63 -13.44 -6.02 -12.27
N ALA A 64 -12.91 -6.69 -11.25
CA ALA A 64 -12.12 -7.90 -11.47
C ALA A 64 -12.47 -9.00 -10.48
N PRO A 65 -12.52 -10.28 -10.90
CA PRO A 65 -12.39 -11.39 -9.98
C PRO A 65 -11.08 -11.21 -9.21
N GLU A 66 -11.06 -11.59 -7.93
CA GLU A 66 -9.94 -11.45 -7.00
C GLU A 66 -8.59 -11.95 -7.58
N ALA A 67 -8.02 -11.17 -8.44
CA ALA A 67 -6.64 -11.25 -8.89
C ALA A 67 -6.08 -9.83 -8.77
N ASP A 68 -5.52 -9.55 -7.58
CA ASP A 68 -4.44 -8.61 -7.29
C ASP A 68 -4.36 -7.36 -8.22
N LEU A 69 -5.36 -6.46 -8.15
CA LEU A 69 -5.32 -5.16 -8.85
C LEU A 69 -4.77 -4.03 -7.97
N THR A 70 -3.74 -4.30 -7.21
CA THR A 70 -2.80 -3.25 -6.83
C THR A 70 -2.09 -2.82 -8.11
N PRO A 71 -2.00 -1.52 -8.43
CA PRO A 71 -1.26 -1.11 -9.63
C PRO A 71 0.13 -1.73 -9.58
N ASP A 72 0.51 -2.40 -10.67
CA ASP A 72 1.80 -3.09 -10.81
C ASP A 72 3.01 -2.14 -10.77
N TRP A 73 2.82 -0.88 -10.40
CA TRP A 73 3.86 0.14 -10.28
C TRP A 73 3.67 1.05 -9.07
N LEU A 74 4.76 1.57 -8.56
CA LEU A 74 4.80 2.68 -7.62
C LEU A 74 4.95 4.00 -8.37
N LEU A 75 4.16 5.00 -7.99
CA LEU A 75 4.34 6.38 -8.46
C LEU A 75 5.29 7.09 -7.50
N ILE A 76 6.44 7.51 -8.00
CA ILE A 76 7.47 8.18 -7.24
C ILE A 76 7.69 9.56 -7.84
N THR A 77 7.54 10.61 -7.03
CA THR A 77 7.84 11.99 -7.46
C THR A 77 9.22 12.37 -6.96
N GLU A 78 10.15 12.53 -7.87
CA GLU A 78 11.52 12.88 -7.59
C GLU A 78 11.99 14.00 -8.53
N ARG A 79 12.57 15.06 -7.97
CA ARG A 79 13.11 16.21 -8.72
C ARG A 79 12.15 16.84 -9.72
N GLY A 80 10.86 16.87 -9.39
CA GLY A 80 9.82 17.46 -10.24
C GLY A 80 9.32 16.55 -11.37
N ALA A 81 9.81 15.32 -11.46
CA ALA A 81 9.32 14.30 -12.36
C ALA A 81 8.55 13.21 -11.61
N THR A 82 7.50 12.68 -12.22
CA THR A 82 6.78 11.51 -11.68
C THR A 82 7.19 10.27 -12.47
N LEU A 83 7.79 9.31 -11.76
CA LEU A 83 8.26 8.05 -12.30
C LEU A 83 7.27 6.93 -11.96
N ARG A 84 7.10 6.00 -12.90
CA ARG A 84 6.40 4.73 -12.65
C ARG A 84 7.45 3.63 -12.49
N VAL A 85 7.59 3.12 -11.29
CA VAL A 85 8.51 2.02 -10.98
C VAL A 85 7.70 0.73 -10.88
N PRO A 86 7.88 -0.24 -11.80
CA PRO A 86 7.16 -1.51 -11.76
C PRO A 86 7.44 -2.24 -10.44
N LEU A 87 6.39 -2.72 -9.76
CA LEU A 87 6.55 -3.48 -8.51
C LEU A 87 7.36 -4.76 -8.72
N ALA A 88 7.34 -5.32 -9.93
CA ALA A 88 8.14 -6.49 -10.28
C ALA A 88 9.65 -6.25 -10.20
N GLU A 89 10.08 -5.02 -10.39
CA GLU A 89 11.49 -4.62 -10.34
C GLU A 89 11.95 -4.22 -8.93
N VAL A 90 11.00 -3.99 -8.00
CA VAL A 90 11.32 -3.59 -6.63
C VAL A 90 11.83 -4.78 -5.84
N LEU A 91 13.04 -4.69 -5.34
CA LEU A 91 13.69 -5.73 -4.54
C LEU A 91 13.44 -5.56 -3.05
N TYR A 92 13.48 -4.32 -2.57
CA TYR A 92 13.12 -4.00 -1.19
C TYR A 92 12.64 -2.56 -1.03
N LEU A 93 11.97 -2.32 0.08
CA LEU A 93 11.49 -1.02 0.54
C LEU A 93 12.04 -0.82 1.96
N LYS A 94 12.73 0.28 2.22
CA LYS A 94 13.34 0.58 3.53
C LYS A 94 12.94 1.97 3.99
N ALA A 95 12.33 2.06 5.17
CA ALA A 95 12.03 3.36 5.78
C ALA A 95 13.29 3.95 6.41
N GLU A 96 13.62 5.15 5.98
CA GLU A 96 14.74 5.94 6.47
C GLU A 96 14.29 7.38 6.69
N LEU A 97 14.32 7.84 7.93
CA LEU A 97 13.87 9.20 8.31
C LEU A 97 12.43 9.49 7.86
N LYS A 98 12.25 10.32 6.85
CA LYS A 98 10.97 10.79 6.31
C LYS A 98 10.47 9.99 5.11
N TYR A 99 11.33 9.23 4.45
CA TYR A 99 11.06 8.61 3.17
C TYR A 99 11.18 7.11 3.22
N VAL A 100 10.58 6.46 2.23
CA VAL A 100 10.81 5.04 1.95
C VAL A 100 11.72 4.94 0.74
N THR A 101 12.89 4.37 0.95
CA THR A 101 13.81 4.01 -0.14
C THR A 101 13.22 2.82 -0.90
N VAL A 102 12.96 3.00 -2.19
CA VAL A 102 12.50 1.95 -3.13
C VAL A 102 13.71 1.49 -3.92
N ARG A 103 14.19 0.28 -3.66
CA ARG A 103 15.36 -0.29 -4.32
C ARG A 103 14.96 -1.24 -5.43
N THR A 104 15.47 -0.98 -6.63
CA THR A 104 15.47 -1.90 -7.77
C THR A 104 16.88 -2.46 -8.00
N ALA A 105 17.07 -3.34 -8.97
CA ALA A 105 18.38 -3.84 -9.33
C ALA A 105 19.33 -2.74 -9.85
N THR A 106 18.78 -1.70 -10.46
CA THR A 106 19.55 -0.66 -11.16
C THR A 106 19.52 0.71 -10.50
N ALA A 107 18.52 0.99 -9.65
CA ALA A 107 18.29 2.31 -9.09
C ALA A 107 17.73 2.27 -7.66
N SER A 108 17.88 3.41 -6.96
CA SER A 108 17.20 3.70 -5.70
C SER A 108 16.37 4.96 -5.88
N HIS A 109 15.13 4.93 -5.43
CA HIS A 109 14.22 6.05 -5.47
C HIS A 109 13.70 6.38 -4.08
N LEU A 110 13.29 7.61 -3.85
CA LEU A 110 12.69 8.05 -2.60
C LEU A 110 11.18 8.23 -2.77
N LEU A 111 10.42 7.47 -2.02
CA LEU A 111 8.96 7.53 -1.99
C LEU A 111 8.51 8.23 -0.71
N ASP A 112 7.64 9.24 -0.85
CA ASP A 112 6.92 9.80 0.28
C ASP A 112 5.76 8.88 0.66
N GLY A 113 5.79 8.34 1.86
CA GLY A 113 4.79 7.37 2.32
C GLY A 113 5.26 6.53 3.49
N SER A 114 4.44 5.58 3.91
CA SER A 114 4.79 4.68 4.99
C SER A 114 4.90 3.23 4.53
N LEU A 115 5.84 2.48 5.13
CA LEU A 115 5.97 1.04 4.90
C LEU A 115 4.69 0.27 5.26
N HIS A 116 3.93 0.74 6.25
CA HIS A 116 2.70 0.10 6.66
C HIS A 116 1.65 0.13 5.54
N GLN A 117 1.46 1.29 4.91
CA GLN A 117 0.54 1.41 3.77
C GLN A 117 0.97 0.57 2.57
N LEU A 118 2.28 0.46 2.34
CA LEU A 118 2.83 -0.38 1.27
C LEU A 118 2.64 -1.87 1.57
N GLU A 119 2.81 -2.27 2.83
CA GLU A 119 2.56 -3.63 3.30
C GLU A 119 1.08 -4.01 3.16
N GLU A 120 0.16 -3.15 3.57
CA GLU A 120 -1.28 -3.38 3.42
C GLU A 120 -1.71 -3.55 1.96
N ARG A 121 -1.15 -2.73 1.06
CA ARG A 121 -1.51 -2.78 -0.36
C ARG A 121 -0.84 -3.90 -1.14
N HIS A 122 0.38 -4.27 -0.76
CA HIS A 122 1.24 -5.14 -1.56
C HIS A 122 1.80 -6.32 -0.74
N GLY A 123 1.14 -6.70 0.36
CA GLY A 123 1.58 -7.77 1.27
C GLY A 123 1.69 -9.15 0.61
N ALA A 124 0.93 -9.41 -0.45
CA ALA A 124 1.09 -10.62 -1.25
C ALA A 124 2.49 -10.70 -1.91
N ARG A 125 3.04 -9.57 -2.34
CA ARG A 125 4.33 -9.47 -3.04
C ARG A 125 5.50 -9.25 -2.10
N PHE A 126 5.31 -8.44 -1.04
CA PHE A 126 6.36 -8.08 -0.10
C PHE A 126 6.20 -8.80 1.25
N LEU A 127 7.32 -9.08 1.87
CA LEU A 127 7.41 -9.67 3.20
C LEU A 127 8.09 -8.69 4.14
N ARG A 128 7.49 -8.45 5.31
CA ARG A 128 8.14 -7.69 6.36
C ARG A 128 9.28 -8.49 6.97
N VAL A 129 10.49 -7.95 6.92
CA VAL A 129 11.68 -8.59 7.51
C VAL A 129 12.18 -7.84 8.74
N HIS A 130 11.94 -6.53 8.76
CA HIS A 130 12.33 -5.66 9.86
C HIS A 130 11.28 -4.55 10.09
N ARG A 131 11.30 -3.88 11.26
CA ARG A 131 10.39 -2.74 11.52
C ARG A 131 10.46 -1.64 10.45
N ASN A 132 11.62 -1.51 9.80
CA ASN A 132 11.87 -0.51 8.76
C ASN A 132 12.10 -1.11 7.36
N ALA A 133 11.86 -2.41 7.14
CA ALA A 133 12.16 -3.04 5.85
C ALA A 133 11.10 -4.07 5.41
N LEU A 134 10.71 -3.95 4.13
CA LEU A 134 9.93 -4.92 3.36
C LEU A 134 10.80 -5.43 2.21
N VAL A 135 10.78 -6.72 1.93
CA VAL A 135 11.51 -7.32 0.80
C VAL A 135 10.56 -8.04 -0.15
N ALA A 136 10.86 -8.01 -1.42
CA ALA A 136 10.10 -8.78 -2.41
C ALA A 136 10.32 -10.29 -2.15
N ARG A 137 9.24 -11.05 -2.00
CA ARG A 137 9.29 -12.50 -1.68
C ARG A 137 10.11 -13.28 -2.71
N ASN A 138 9.95 -12.96 -3.99
CA ASN A 138 10.66 -13.59 -5.10
C ASN A 138 12.15 -13.22 -5.19
N ALA A 139 12.56 -12.13 -4.54
CA ALA A 139 13.96 -11.69 -4.53
C ALA A 139 14.77 -12.37 -3.43
N ILE A 140 14.14 -12.97 -2.42
CA ILE A 140 14.83 -13.63 -1.31
C ILE A 140 15.59 -14.85 -1.84
N ARG A 141 16.91 -14.92 -1.57
CA ARG A 141 17.78 -16.02 -1.98
C ARG A 141 18.27 -16.87 -0.83
N ALA A 142 18.58 -16.25 0.29
CA ALA A 142 19.10 -16.95 1.46
C ALA A 142 18.82 -16.19 2.74
N LEU A 143 18.76 -16.94 3.84
CA LEU A 143 18.79 -16.42 5.19
C LEU A 143 20.17 -16.75 5.78
N VAL A 144 20.92 -15.73 6.18
CA VAL A 144 22.31 -15.87 6.63
C VAL A 144 22.51 -15.29 8.02
N ARG A 145 23.51 -15.76 8.72
CA ARG A 145 24.02 -15.08 9.93
C ARG A 145 24.68 -13.79 9.51
N HIS A 146 24.41 -12.74 10.22
CA HIS A 146 24.91 -11.41 9.91
C HIS A 146 25.20 -10.65 11.21
N HIS A 147 26.29 -9.93 11.22
CA HIS A 147 26.63 -9.00 12.29
C HIS A 147 26.26 -7.61 11.84
N ASP A 148 25.23 -7.05 12.45
CA ASP A 148 24.81 -5.67 12.21
C ASP A 148 25.55 -4.75 13.18
N PRO A 149 26.18 -3.66 12.72
CA PRO A 149 26.92 -2.74 13.59
C PRO A 149 26.08 -2.11 14.71
N GLU A 150 24.77 -1.94 14.48
CA GLU A 150 23.85 -1.34 15.44
C GLU A 150 23.08 -2.37 16.28
N GLU A 151 22.70 -3.51 15.71
CA GLU A 151 21.86 -4.52 16.34
C GLU A 151 22.65 -5.75 16.83
N GLY A 152 23.94 -5.88 16.47
CA GLY A 152 24.80 -6.98 16.84
C GLY A 152 24.59 -8.24 15.99
N GLU A 153 24.84 -9.43 16.57
CA GLU A 153 24.66 -10.70 15.86
C GLU A 153 23.20 -11.05 15.66
N GLY A 154 22.82 -11.30 14.41
CA GLY A 154 21.45 -11.60 14.04
C GLY A 154 21.32 -12.43 12.78
N TRP A 155 20.21 -12.31 12.14
CA TRP A 155 19.90 -12.90 10.85
C TRP A 155 19.65 -11.81 9.82
N ALA A 156 20.04 -12.07 8.58
CA ALA A 156 19.76 -11.20 7.45
C ALA A 156 19.33 -12.01 6.22
N VAL A 157 18.56 -11.39 5.35
CA VAL A 157 18.19 -11.96 4.06
C VAL A 157 19.15 -11.43 2.98
N ARG A 158 19.59 -12.33 2.11
CA ARG A 158 20.24 -11.99 0.85
C ARG A 158 19.21 -11.93 -0.25
N LEU A 159 19.25 -10.88 -1.04
CA LEU A 159 18.36 -10.66 -2.17
C LEU A 159 19.11 -10.80 -3.50
N ALA A 160 18.42 -11.25 -4.53
CA ALA A 160 18.97 -11.24 -5.88
C ALA A 160 19.18 -9.78 -6.35
N GLY A 161 20.36 -9.47 -6.86
CA GLY A 161 20.68 -8.12 -7.38
C GLY A 161 20.99 -7.06 -6.32
N VAL A 162 21.21 -7.48 -5.07
CA VAL A 162 21.66 -6.61 -3.98
C VAL A 162 22.78 -7.32 -3.22
N ASP A 163 23.91 -6.68 -3.11
CA ASP A 163 25.08 -7.25 -2.41
C ASP A 163 24.94 -7.16 -0.88
N GLU A 164 24.32 -6.11 -0.40
CA GLU A 164 24.12 -5.87 1.03
C GLU A 164 22.98 -6.70 1.60
N PRO A 165 23.23 -7.52 2.63
CA PRO A 165 22.15 -8.27 3.30
C PRO A 165 21.30 -7.33 4.16
N LEU A 166 19.99 -7.59 4.20
CA LEU A 166 19.04 -6.83 5.03
C LEU A 166 18.75 -7.56 6.33
N SER A 167 18.94 -6.88 7.45
CA SER A 167 18.70 -7.43 8.79
C SER A 167 17.26 -7.91 8.98
N VAL A 168 17.10 -9.06 9.63
CA VAL A 168 15.81 -9.69 9.95
C VAL A 168 15.58 -9.62 11.45
N SER A 169 14.52 -8.97 11.88
CA SER A 169 14.17 -8.92 13.29
C SER A 169 13.76 -10.32 13.80
N ARG A 170 14.02 -10.59 15.08
CA ARG A 170 13.66 -11.88 15.73
C ARG A 170 12.18 -12.22 15.53
N ARG A 171 11.31 -11.22 15.57
CA ARG A 171 9.85 -11.36 15.37
C ARG A 171 9.48 -11.84 13.97
N GLN A 172 10.22 -11.40 12.96
CA GLN A 172 9.92 -11.70 11.54
C GLN A 172 10.64 -12.97 11.04
N LEU A 173 11.57 -13.51 11.80
CA LEU A 173 12.35 -14.69 11.43
C LEU A 173 11.48 -15.92 11.04
N PRO A 174 10.40 -16.25 11.76
CA PRO A 174 9.53 -17.36 11.36
C PRO A 174 8.89 -17.15 9.98
N ALA A 175 8.41 -15.94 9.69
CA ALA A 175 7.79 -15.62 8.42
C ALA A 175 8.80 -15.68 7.26
N VAL A 176 10.05 -15.27 7.48
CA VAL A 176 11.12 -15.38 6.50
C VAL A 176 11.49 -16.83 6.22
N ARG A 177 11.57 -17.68 7.27
CA ARG A 177 11.81 -19.12 7.11
C ARG A 177 10.71 -19.82 6.32
N ALA A 178 9.46 -19.51 6.64
CA ALA A 178 8.31 -20.03 5.89
C ALA A 178 8.36 -19.62 4.42
N ALA A 179 8.72 -18.37 4.12
CA ALA A 179 8.85 -17.88 2.74
C ALA A 179 9.97 -18.57 1.96
N LEU A 180 11.02 -19.08 2.64
CA LEU A 180 12.11 -19.86 2.04
C LEU A 180 11.81 -21.37 1.97
N GLY A 181 10.67 -21.82 2.51
CA GLY A 181 10.35 -23.26 2.61
C GLY A 181 11.27 -24.02 3.59
N VAL A 182 11.90 -23.32 4.51
CA VAL A 182 12.77 -23.91 5.54
C VAL A 182 11.98 -23.99 6.84
N GLU A 183 11.20 -25.05 6.97
CA GLU A 183 10.57 -25.42 8.23
C GLU A 183 11.60 -26.17 9.11
N ARG A 184 12.24 -25.41 10.02
CA ARG A 184 12.78 -25.93 11.30
C ARG A 184 13.08 -24.80 12.26
#